data_ee73f0b8b26280929664a8895dd0c529
#
_entry.id   ee73f0b8b26280929664a8895dd0c529
#
_cell.length_a   1.000
_cell.length_b   1.000
_cell.length_c   1.000
_cell.angle_alpha   90.00
_cell.angle_beta   90.00
_cell.angle_gamma   90.00
#
_symmetry.space_group_name_H-M   'P 1'
#
loop_
_entity.id
_entity.type
_entity.pdbx_description
1 polymer ?
#
loop_
_entity_poly.entity_id
_entity_poly.type
_entity_poly.pdbx_seq_one_letter_code
_entity_poly.pdbx_strand_id
1 'polypeptide(L)'
;AAARLMSTAAPVRHFMRSKNLLEFSVNTAVEDARKVMANVRHRYFPILDANGKYCGVISRRNLLNVHRKQVIMVDHNERGQAVDGLEQAEILEIIDHHRLGALETAGPVYFRNEPVGCTATIISRMYEEHGIEIPPQIAGLLLSAILSDTLMFRSPTSTPLDQHIAEKLARIAGEEIPTYAEQMFEAGADLTGRTADDVFFSDFKVFSRGDAKFGVGQAIYMTSNSRSAAEALITPFLPEALAQAGVPM
;
A
#
# COMPACT_ATOMS: atom_id res chain seq x y z
N ALA A 1 56.04 8.19 42.64
CA ALA A 1 55.12 9.33 42.44
C ALA A 1 54.96 9.68 40.95
N ALA A 2 56.05 9.80 40.16
CA ALA A 2 55.98 10.16 38.74
C ALA A 2 55.21 9.11 37.90
N ALA A 3 55.43 7.81 38.12
CA ALA A 3 54.70 6.75 37.42
C ALA A 3 53.18 6.76 37.69
N ARG A 4 52.77 7.13 38.91
CA ARG A 4 51.36 7.25 39.28
C ARG A 4 50.70 8.49 38.68
N LEU A 5 51.43 9.59 38.56
CA LEU A 5 50.99 10.79 37.86
C LEU A 5 50.82 10.56 36.38
N MET A 6 51.71 9.85 35.71
CA MET A 6 51.62 9.51 34.32
C MET A 6 50.46 8.55 34.03
N SER A 7 50.18 7.58 34.91
CA SER A 7 49.04 6.67 34.79
C SER A 7 47.69 7.38 34.96
N THR A 8 47.58 8.34 35.85
CA THR A 8 46.34 9.12 36.10
C THR A 8 46.11 10.21 35.04
N ALA A 9 47.13 10.61 34.30
CA ALA A 9 47.06 11.64 33.27
C ALA A 9 46.94 11.05 31.83
N ALA A 10 46.79 9.72 31.68
CA ALA A 10 46.70 9.09 30.36
C ALA A 10 45.41 9.53 29.67
N PRO A 11 45.49 10.10 28.45
CA PRO A 11 44.31 10.56 27.73
C PRO A 11 43.49 9.37 27.22
N VAL A 12 42.17 9.58 27.08
CA VAL A 12 41.19 8.55 26.63
C VAL A 12 41.59 7.88 25.31
N ARG A 13 42.29 8.59 24.43
CA ARG A 13 42.77 8.04 23.15
C ARG A 13 43.64 6.77 23.30
N HIS A 14 44.29 6.55 24.42
CA HIS A 14 45.11 5.35 24.69
C HIS A 14 44.25 4.13 25.02
N PHE A 15 42.98 4.31 25.37
CA PHE A 15 42.06 3.26 25.78
C PHE A 15 40.89 3.07 24.80
N MET A 16 40.66 4.05 23.94
CA MET A 16 39.56 3.95 22.99
C MET A 16 39.83 2.88 21.93
N ARG A 17 38.80 2.18 21.52
CA ARG A 17 38.83 1.36 20.28
C ARG A 17 38.67 2.28 19.08
N SER A 18 39.56 2.17 18.11
CA SER A 18 39.56 2.93 16.86
C SER A 18 39.69 2.06 15.60
N LYS A 19 39.84 0.73 15.79
CA LYS A 19 39.96 -0.22 14.67
C LYS A 19 38.88 -1.29 14.79
N ASN A 20 38.40 -1.76 13.65
CA ASN A 20 37.37 -2.80 13.55
C ASN A 20 36.11 -2.44 14.36
N LEU A 21 35.71 -1.18 14.29
CA LEU A 21 34.42 -0.74 14.83
C LEU A 21 33.32 -1.30 13.94
N LEU A 22 32.33 -1.92 14.56
CA LEU A 22 31.08 -2.25 13.89
C LEU A 22 30.17 -1.04 14.00
N GLU A 23 29.86 -0.44 12.87
CA GLU A 23 29.08 0.78 12.74
C GLU A 23 27.89 0.58 11.81
N PHE A 24 26.88 1.43 11.90
CA PHE A 24 25.72 1.45 11.01
C PHE A 24 25.58 2.80 10.34
N SER A 25 25.01 2.80 9.16
CA SER A 25 24.55 4.02 8.50
C SER A 25 23.26 4.52 9.17
N VAL A 26 23.00 5.83 9.12
CA VAL A 26 21.70 6.43 9.51
C VAL A 26 20.52 5.81 8.77
N ASN A 27 20.75 5.25 7.58
CA ASN A 27 19.75 4.63 6.73
C ASN A 27 19.68 3.09 6.88
N THR A 28 20.46 2.49 7.79
CA THR A 28 20.39 1.05 8.02
C THR A 28 19.02 0.67 8.60
N ALA A 29 18.33 -0.28 7.98
CA ALA A 29 17.07 -0.77 8.48
C ALA A 29 17.22 -1.38 9.89
N VAL A 30 16.26 -1.14 10.77
CA VAL A 30 16.30 -1.61 12.16
C VAL A 30 16.45 -3.13 12.24
N GLU A 31 15.77 -3.87 11.37
CA GLU A 31 15.84 -5.34 11.35
C GLU A 31 17.24 -5.85 10.96
N ASP A 32 17.92 -5.19 10.03
CA ASP A 32 19.28 -5.56 9.65
C ASP A 32 20.27 -5.23 10.77
N ALA A 33 20.11 -4.06 11.39
CA ALA A 33 20.88 -3.73 12.59
C ALA A 33 20.67 -4.76 13.72
N ARG A 34 19.42 -5.21 13.93
CA ARG A 34 19.05 -6.21 14.92
C ARG A 34 19.71 -7.56 14.64
N LYS A 35 19.69 -8.04 13.40
CA LYS A 35 20.35 -9.29 12.98
C LYS A 35 21.86 -9.24 13.24
N VAL A 36 22.51 -8.13 12.89
CA VAL A 36 23.96 -7.95 13.12
C VAL A 36 24.25 -7.90 14.63
N MET A 37 23.49 -7.11 15.38
CA MET A 37 23.66 -6.97 16.83
C MET A 37 23.47 -8.31 17.58
N ALA A 38 22.58 -9.21 17.09
CA ALA A 38 22.34 -10.51 17.71
C ALA A 38 23.60 -11.40 17.72
N ASN A 39 24.45 -11.27 16.70
CA ASN A 39 25.61 -12.12 16.46
C ASN A 39 26.91 -11.59 17.06
N VAL A 40 26.90 -10.44 17.74
CA VAL A 40 28.12 -9.80 18.27
C VAL A 40 27.95 -9.46 19.76
N ARG A 41 29.09 -9.32 20.49
CA ARG A 41 29.07 -9.00 21.92
C ARG A 41 29.18 -7.50 22.22
N HIS A 42 29.19 -6.65 21.19
CA HIS A 42 29.24 -5.19 21.38
C HIS A 42 27.94 -4.68 22.03
N ARG A 43 28.06 -3.66 22.85
CA ARG A 43 26.90 -3.02 23.52
C ARG A 43 26.42 -1.78 22.79
N TYR A 44 27.36 -1.05 22.17
CA TYR A 44 27.14 0.23 21.51
C TYR A 44 27.73 0.20 20.10
N PHE A 45 27.03 0.81 19.18
CA PHE A 45 27.39 0.83 17.75
C PHE A 45 27.30 2.26 17.25
N PRO A 46 28.41 2.85 16.75
CA PRO A 46 28.37 4.18 16.14
C PRO A 46 27.45 4.22 14.93
N ILE A 47 26.79 5.35 14.72
CA ILE A 47 25.97 5.65 13.55
C ILE A 47 26.70 6.73 12.76
N LEU A 48 26.88 6.50 11.45
CA LEU A 48 27.52 7.42 10.52
C LEU A 48 26.54 7.87 9.44
N ASP A 49 26.71 9.09 8.95
CA ASP A 49 26.02 9.56 7.74
C ASP A 49 26.71 9.05 6.46
N ALA A 50 26.19 9.47 5.30
CA ALA A 50 26.72 9.09 3.99
C ALA A 50 28.17 9.59 3.75
N ASN A 51 28.63 10.58 4.50
CA ASN A 51 29.98 11.16 4.43
C ASN A 51 30.93 10.56 5.48
N GLY A 52 30.50 9.54 6.20
CA GLY A 52 31.27 8.93 7.29
C GLY A 52 31.36 9.77 8.57
N LYS A 53 30.53 10.81 8.71
CA LYS A 53 30.50 11.65 9.91
C LYS A 53 29.66 10.98 10.99
N TYR A 54 30.18 10.98 12.21
CA TYR A 54 29.47 10.48 13.39
C TYR A 54 28.20 11.25 13.67
N CYS A 55 27.08 10.54 13.76
CA CYS A 55 25.75 11.07 14.02
C CYS A 55 25.22 10.69 15.39
N GLY A 56 25.70 9.58 15.98
CA GLY A 56 25.21 9.11 17.26
C GLY A 56 25.61 7.67 17.54
N VAL A 57 24.99 7.08 18.55
CA VAL A 57 25.22 5.69 18.95
C VAL A 57 23.89 4.98 19.17
N ILE A 58 23.82 3.72 18.74
CA ILE A 58 22.68 2.85 19.00
C ILE A 58 23.11 1.65 19.86
N SER A 59 22.22 1.15 20.67
CA SER A 59 22.39 -0.05 21.49
C SER A 59 21.19 -0.99 21.32
N ARG A 60 21.33 -2.26 21.73
CA ARG A 60 20.18 -3.20 21.76
C ARG A 60 19.00 -2.65 22.56
N ARG A 61 19.26 -1.89 23.63
CA ARG A 61 18.20 -1.30 24.46
C ARG A 61 17.32 -0.31 23.68
N ASN A 62 17.91 0.45 22.75
CA ASN A 62 17.16 1.36 21.90
C ASN A 62 16.18 0.62 20.99
N LEU A 63 16.50 -0.63 20.61
CA LEU A 63 15.66 -1.46 19.74
C LEU A 63 14.54 -2.20 20.50
N LEU A 64 14.50 -2.14 21.82
CA LEU A 64 13.40 -2.72 22.61
C LEU A 64 12.13 -1.89 22.55
N ASN A 65 12.26 -0.58 22.34
CA ASN A 65 11.15 0.39 22.30
C ASN A 65 11.01 0.99 20.89
N VAL A 66 11.09 0.18 19.86
CA VAL A 66 10.80 0.66 18.50
C VAL A 66 9.29 0.90 18.42
N HIS A 67 8.90 2.16 18.28
CA HIS A 67 7.52 2.51 17.98
C HIS A 67 7.19 2.02 16.56
N ARG A 68 6.28 1.06 16.47
CA ARG A 68 5.75 0.61 15.19
C ARG A 68 4.94 1.72 14.56
N LYS A 69 5.01 1.84 13.24
CA LYS A 69 4.09 2.72 12.51
C LYS A 69 2.68 2.19 12.67
N GLN A 70 1.75 3.06 13.02
CA GLN A 70 0.34 2.73 13.11
C GLN A 70 -0.30 2.87 11.74
N VAL A 71 -1.09 1.89 11.35
CA VAL A 71 -1.77 1.86 10.04
C VAL A 71 -3.23 1.50 10.20
N ILE A 72 -4.05 2.11 9.36
CA ILE A 72 -5.44 1.72 9.09
C ILE A 72 -5.44 1.12 7.68
N MET A 73 -5.91 -0.10 7.56
CA MET A 73 -6.07 -0.77 6.27
C MET A 73 -7.46 -0.46 5.72
N VAL A 74 -7.52 -0.01 4.47
CA VAL A 74 -8.78 0.34 3.81
C VAL A 74 -8.82 -0.37 2.47
N ASP A 75 -9.95 -1.01 2.16
CA ASP A 75 -10.23 -1.66 0.89
C ASP A 75 -9.37 -2.92 0.60
N HIS A 76 -8.74 -3.46 1.60
CA HIS A 76 -8.08 -4.77 1.55
C HIS A 76 -7.81 -5.31 2.95
N ASN A 77 -7.75 -6.64 3.07
CA ASN A 77 -7.45 -7.34 4.32
C ASN A 77 -6.44 -8.50 4.12
N GLU A 78 -5.67 -8.48 3.04
CA GLU A 78 -4.66 -9.49 2.74
C GLU A 78 -3.26 -8.85 2.65
N ARG A 79 -2.23 -9.51 3.21
CA ARG A 79 -0.84 -9.02 3.16
C ARG A 79 -0.31 -8.87 1.74
N GLY A 80 -0.71 -9.75 0.83
CA GLY A 80 -0.27 -9.72 -0.56
C GLY A 80 -0.77 -8.52 -1.36
N GLN A 81 -1.74 -7.79 -0.83
CA GLN A 81 -2.30 -6.57 -1.42
C GLN A 81 -1.84 -5.30 -0.71
N ALA A 82 -1.15 -5.45 0.42
CA ALA A 82 -0.68 -4.34 1.23
C ALA A 82 0.73 -3.88 0.80
N VAL A 83 1.12 -2.71 1.30
CA VAL A 83 2.48 -2.20 1.12
C VAL A 83 3.52 -3.07 1.83
N ASP A 84 4.73 -3.11 1.29
CA ASP A 84 5.84 -3.80 1.91
C ASP A 84 6.12 -3.24 3.32
N GLY A 85 6.41 -4.13 4.26
CA GLY A 85 6.72 -3.76 5.64
C GLY A 85 5.51 -3.74 6.59
N LEU A 86 4.31 -4.13 6.12
CA LEU A 86 3.12 -4.20 6.97
C LEU A 86 3.33 -5.07 8.23
N GLU A 87 4.16 -6.11 8.14
CA GLU A 87 4.50 -6.98 9.27
C GLU A 87 5.27 -6.25 10.41
N GLN A 88 5.84 -5.09 10.10
CA GLN A 88 6.54 -4.24 11.07
C GLN A 88 5.64 -3.14 11.65
N ALA A 89 4.44 -2.97 11.11
CA ALA A 89 3.47 -1.99 11.56
C ALA A 89 2.58 -2.52 12.71
N GLU A 90 1.87 -1.62 13.33
CA GLU A 90 0.76 -1.89 14.24
C GLU A 90 -0.54 -1.56 13.50
N ILE A 91 -1.31 -2.59 13.18
CA ILE A 91 -2.61 -2.40 12.52
C ILE A 91 -3.61 -1.99 13.60
N LEU A 92 -4.20 -0.81 13.46
CA LEU A 92 -5.22 -0.29 14.36
C LEU A 92 -6.61 -0.68 13.91
N GLU A 93 -6.88 -0.53 12.61
CA GLU A 93 -8.20 -0.72 12.03
C GLU A 93 -8.11 -1.38 10.65
N ILE A 94 -9.15 -2.13 10.30
CA ILE A 94 -9.35 -2.69 8.96
C ILE A 94 -10.78 -2.38 8.56
N ILE A 95 -10.96 -1.68 7.43
CA ILE A 95 -12.26 -1.31 6.87
C ILE A 95 -12.30 -1.83 5.44
N ASP A 96 -13.19 -2.79 5.17
CA ASP A 96 -13.14 -3.53 3.91
C ASP A 96 -14.52 -4.08 3.51
N HIS A 97 -14.68 -4.44 2.25
CA HIS A 97 -15.88 -5.08 1.69
C HIS A 97 -15.57 -6.42 1.00
N HIS A 98 -14.31 -6.79 0.91
CA HIS A 98 -13.87 -8.04 0.27
C HIS A 98 -14.09 -9.25 1.17
N ARG A 99 -13.90 -10.45 0.60
CA ARG A 99 -13.81 -11.67 1.40
C ARG A 99 -12.70 -11.57 2.43
N LEU A 100 -12.86 -12.27 3.54
CA LEU A 100 -11.83 -12.32 4.57
C LEU A 100 -10.60 -13.09 4.07
N GLY A 101 -9.45 -12.42 4.12
CA GLY A 101 -8.15 -13.02 3.89
C GLY A 101 -7.50 -13.56 5.17
N ALA A 102 -6.34 -14.18 5.03
CA ALA A 102 -5.54 -14.66 6.16
C ALA A 102 -4.61 -13.54 6.66
N LEU A 103 -5.14 -12.61 7.43
CA LEU A 103 -4.34 -11.57 8.09
C LEU A 103 -4.27 -11.84 9.58
N GLU A 104 -3.03 -11.98 10.09
CA GLU A 104 -2.77 -12.10 11.51
C GLU A 104 -2.35 -10.75 12.09
N THR A 105 -2.92 -10.37 13.23
CA THR A 105 -2.59 -9.14 13.96
C THR A 105 -1.97 -9.47 15.32
N ALA A 106 -1.08 -8.60 15.81
CA ALA A 106 -0.39 -8.81 17.07
C ALA A 106 -1.29 -8.57 18.31
N GLY A 107 -2.44 -7.94 18.13
CA GLY A 107 -3.39 -7.60 19.19
C GLY A 107 -4.80 -7.41 18.63
N PRO A 108 -5.78 -7.07 19.49
CA PRO A 108 -7.13 -6.73 19.05
C PRO A 108 -7.12 -5.52 18.12
N VAL A 109 -7.89 -5.60 17.01
CA VAL A 109 -8.05 -4.52 16.05
C VAL A 109 -9.54 -4.21 15.86
N TYR A 110 -9.87 -2.97 15.51
CA TYR A 110 -11.20 -2.67 15.00
C TYR A 110 -11.28 -3.23 13.58
N PHE A 111 -12.26 -4.10 13.35
CA PHE A 111 -12.46 -4.74 12.05
C PHE A 111 -13.88 -4.55 11.59
N ARG A 112 -14.08 -3.82 10.49
CA ARG A 112 -15.37 -3.57 9.87
C ARG A 112 -15.35 -4.09 8.44
N ASN A 113 -16.08 -5.16 8.20
CA ASN A 113 -16.27 -5.74 6.88
C ASN A 113 -17.76 -5.91 6.62
N GLU A 114 -18.24 -5.37 5.49
CA GLU A 114 -19.65 -5.42 5.12
C GLU A 114 -19.80 -5.89 3.66
N PRO A 115 -20.83 -6.71 3.36
CA PRO A 115 -21.06 -7.21 2.01
C PRO A 115 -21.76 -6.14 1.13
N VAL A 116 -21.03 -5.10 0.78
CA VAL A 116 -21.44 -3.99 -0.08
C VAL A 116 -20.55 -3.94 -1.32
N GLY A 117 -20.92 -3.12 -2.30
CA GLY A 117 -20.20 -3.02 -3.57
C GLY A 117 -18.89 -2.25 -3.52
N CYS A 118 -18.68 -1.43 -2.47
CA CYS A 118 -17.48 -0.59 -2.34
C CYS A 118 -17.23 -0.21 -0.88
N THR A 119 -15.97 -0.18 -0.47
CA THR A 119 -15.57 0.28 0.87
C THR A 119 -15.99 1.74 1.13
N ALA A 120 -16.07 2.58 0.08
CA ALA A 120 -16.52 3.96 0.24
C ALA A 120 -17.97 4.06 0.75
N THR A 121 -18.81 3.06 0.51
CA THR A 121 -20.16 2.94 1.10
C THR A 121 -20.06 2.79 2.62
N ILE A 122 -19.15 1.97 3.11
CA ILE A 122 -18.90 1.79 4.55
C ILE A 122 -18.39 3.08 5.17
N ILE A 123 -17.39 3.73 4.54
CA ILE A 123 -16.83 5.00 5.02
C ILE A 123 -17.91 6.08 5.10
N SER A 124 -18.77 6.19 4.09
CA SER A 124 -19.88 7.16 4.10
C SER A 124 -20.83 6.95 5.27
N ARG A 125 -21.13 5.70 5.59
CA ARG A 125 -21.93 5.35 6.77
C ARG A 125 -21.21 5.68 8.08
N MET A 126 -19.89 5.50 8.15
CA MET A 126 -19.10 5.88 9.32
C MET A 126 -19.19 7.39 9.58
N TYR A 127 -19.19 8.23 8.54
CA TYR A 127 -19.43 9.66 8.69
C TYR A 127 -20.80 9.93 9.34
N GLU A 128 -21.86 9.24 8.88
CA GLU A 128 -23.22 9.38 9.43
C GLU A 128 -23.29 8.91 10.89
N GLU A 129 -22.72 7.74 11.19
CA GLU A 129 -22.72 7.15 12.52
C GLU A 129 -22.03 8.04 13.56
N HIS A 130 -21.01 8.79 13.14
CA HIS A 130 -20.28 9.72 13.98
C HIS A 130 -20.84 11.16 13.95
N GLY A 131 -21.90 11.41 13.18
CA GLY A 131 -22.49 12.73 13.04
C GLY A 131 -21.55 13.76 12.39
N ILE A 132 -20.65 13.32 11.55
CA ILE A 132 -19.68 14.16 10.84
C ILE A 132 -20.23 14.46 9.43
N GLU A 133 -20.27 15.73 9.06
CA GLU A 133 -20.65 16.14 7.71
C GLU A 133 -19.55 15.77 6.70
N ILE A 134 -19.96 15.22 5.56
CA ILE A 134 -19.03 14.90 4.46
C ILE A 134 -18.78 16.18 3.63
N PRO A 135 -17.54 16.68 3.53
CA PRO A 135 -17.23 17.81 2.67
C PRO A 135 -17.52 17.49 1.20
N PRO A 136 -17.96 18.46 0.36
CA PRO A 136 -18.31 18.20 -1.04
C PRO A 136 -17.21 17.52 -1.85
N GLN A 137 -15.93 17.91 -1.66
CA GLN A 137 -14.80 17.29 -2.35
C GLN A 137 -14.64 15.81 -1.95
N ILE A 138 -14.82 15.50 -0.66
CA ILE A 138 -14.75 14.12 -0.17
C ILE A 138 -15.95 13.32 -0.67
N ALA A 139 -17.13 13.93 -0.72
CA ALA A 139 -18.32 13.30 -1.29
C ALA A 139 -18.11 12.91 -2.77
N GLY A 140 -17.50 13.78 -3.57
CA GLY A 140 -17.13 13.48 -4.95
C GLY A 140 -16.16 12.31 -5.07
N LEU A 141 -15.13 12.23 -4.21
CA LEU A 141 -14.18 11.12 -4.20
C LEU A 141 -14.85 9.79 -3.78
N LEU A 142 -15.67 9.80 -2.74
CA LEU A 142 -16.41 8.62 -2.30
C LEU A 142 -17.42 8.16 -3.37
N LEU A 143 -18.10 9.10 -4.03
CA LEU A 143 -18.97 8.81 -5.16
C LEU A 143 -18.20 8.13 -6.31
N SER A 144 -17.04 8.68 -6.67
CA SER A 144 -16.19 8.11 -7.73
C SER A 144 -15.81 6.66 -7.42
N ALA A 145 -15.42 6.37 -6.18
CA ALA A 145 -15.07 5.02 -5.75
C ALA A 145 -16.25 4.06 -5.89
N ILE A 146 -17.45 4.45 -5.41
CA ILE A 146 -18.66 3.62 -5.53
C ILE A 146 -18.99 3.35 -7.01
N LEU A 147 -18.97 4.38 -7.85
CA LEU A 147 -19.29 4.23 -9.27
C LEU A 147 -18.29 3.34 -10.00
N SER A 148 -17.00 3.45 -9.64
CA SER A 148 -15.92 2.62 -10.18
C SER A 148 -16.11 1.15 -9.83
N ASP A 149 -16.18 0.81 -8.55
CA ASP A 149 -16.23 -0.57 -8.06
C ASP A 149 -17.52 -1.28 -8.45
N THR A 150 -18.63 -0.54 -8.47
CA THR A 150 -19.94 -1.08 -8.86
C THR A 150 -20.20 -1.03 -10.37
N LEU A 151 -19.27 -0.49 -11.17
CA LEU A 151 -19.47 -0.26 -12.60
C LEU A 151 -20.77 0.49 -12.89
N MET A 152 -20.98 1.59 -12.18
CA MET A 152 -22.23 2.34 -12.20
C MET A 152 -23.44 1.41 -11.91
N PHE A 153 -23.33 0.66 -10.81
CA PHE A 153 -24.34 -0.28 -10.29
C PHE A 153 -24.64 -1.51 -11.17
N ARG A 154 -23.79 -1.80 -12.18
CA ARG A 154 -23.92 -2.96 -13.08
C ARG A 154 -23.19 -4.19 -12.54
N SER A 155 -22.27 -4.02 -11.59
CA SER A 155 -21.55 -5.14 -10.98
C SER A 155 -22.52 -6.02 -10.18
N PRO A 156 -22.35 -7.35 -10.22
CA PRO A 156 -23.13 -8.26 -9.38
C PRO A 156 -22.90 -8.07 -7.88
N THR A 157 -21.83 -7.37 -7.51
CA THR A 157 -21.52 -7.01 -6.11
C THR A 157 -22.24 -5.76 -5.64
N SER A 158 -22.82 -4.97 -6.55
CA SER A 158 -23.58 -3.75 -6.23
C SER A 158 -24.81 -4.07 -5.40
N THR A 159 -25.03 -3.28 -4.36
CA THR A 159 -26.18 -3.41 -3.46
C THR A 159 -27.09 -2.17 -3.53
N PRO A 160 -28.36 -2.28 -3.08
CA PRO A 160 -29.23 -1.11 -2.95
C PRO A 160 -28.66 -0.03 -2.01
N LEU A 161 -27.82 -0.43 -1.05
CA LEU A 161 -27.17 0.51 -0.15
C LEU A 161 -26.13 1.36 -0.88
N ASP A 162 -25.36 0.77 -1.80
CA ASP A 162 -24.39 1.52 -2.62
C ASP A 162 -25.10 2.59 -3.46
N GLN A 163 -26.22 2.24 -4.07
CA GLN A 163 -27.03 3.20 -4.84
C GLN A 163 -27.54 4.34 -3.98
N HIS A 164 -28.13 4.02 -2.82
CA HIS A 164 -28.66 5.02 -1.90
C HIS A 164 -27.57 6.00 -1.42
N ILE A 165 -26.42 5.46 -1.03
CA ILE A 165 -25.28 6.29 -0.57
C ILE A 165 -24.72 7.14 -1.73
N ALA A 166 -24.57 6.57 -2.93
CA ALA A 166 -24.12 7.31 -4.10
C ALA A 166 -25.04 8.49 -4.44
N GLU A 167 -26.37 8.30 -4.40
CA GLU A 167 -27.33 9.39 -4.61
C GLU A 167 -27.20 10.51 -3.57
N LYS A 168 -26.92 10.15 -2.30
CA LYS A 168 -26.68 11.11 -1.25
C LYS A 168 -25.37 11.89 -1.48
N LEU A 169 -24.29 11.17 -1.80
CA LEU A 169 -22.98 11.77 -2.11
C LEU A 169 -23.04 12.69 -3.32
N ALA A 170 -23.76 12.30 -4.38
CA ALA A 170 -23.96 13.11 -5.57
C ALA A 170 -24.62 14.45 -5.24
N ARG A 171 -25.67 14.44 -4.40
CA ARG A 171 -26.31 15.69 -3.92
C ARG A 171 -25.35 16.58 -3.13
N ILE A 172 -24.49 16.00 -2.28
CA ILE A 172 -23.51 16.76 -1.49
C ILE A 172 -22.41 17.33 -2.40
N ALA A 173 -21.94 16.55 -3.38
CA ALA A 173 -20.91 16.97 -4.34
C ALA A 173 -21.44 17.96 -5.39
N GLY A 174 -22.75 18.01 -5.61
CA GLY A 174 -23.38 18.81 -6.66
C GLY A 174 -23.26 18.18 -8.05
N GLU A 175 -23.19 16.85 -8.13
CA GLU A 175 -22.97 16.09 -9.34
C GLU A 175 -24.24 15.28 -9.75
N GLU A 176 -24.39 15.08 -11.07
CA GLU A 176 -25.38 14.18 -11.66
C GLU A 176 -24.72 12.84 -12.01
N ILE A 177 -25.17 11.75 -11.38
CA ILE A 177 -24.51 10.43 -11.46
C ILE A 177 -24.24 9.99 -12.90
N PRO A 178 -25.20 9.99 -13.86
CA PRO A 178 -24.94 9.52 -15.21
C PRO A 178 -23.85 10.31 -15.92
N THR A 179 -23.94 11.63 -15.87
CA THR A 179 -23.00 12.54 -16.53
C THR A 179 -21.61 12.44 -15.89
N TYR A 180 -21.56 12.41 -14.57
CA TYR A 180 -20.29 12.29 -13.83
C TYR A 180 -19.62 10.94 -14.09
N ALA A 181 -20.37 9.83 -14.08
CA ALA A 181 -19.85 8.50 -14.37
C ALA A 181 -19.30 8.40 -15.79
N GLU A 182 -20.02 8.95 -16.80
CA GLU A 182 -19.54 8.99 -18.17
C GLU A 182 -18.20 9.71 -18.30
N GLN A 183 -18.07 10.90 -17.75
CA GLN A 183 -16.83 11.67 -17.76
C GLN A 183 -15.69 10.93 -17.04
N MET A 184 -15.97 10.35 -15.88
CA MET A 184 -14.98 9.60 -15.09
C MET A 184 -14.46 8.38 -15.86
N PHE A 185 -15.35 7.59 -16.45
CA PHE A 185 -14.97 6.40 -17.21
C PHE A 185 -14.29 6.75 -18.54
N GLU A 186 -14.70 7.82 -19.22
CA GLU A 186 -14.02 8.31 -20.43
C GLU A 186 -12.60 8.78 -20.11
N ALA A 187 -12.41 9.54 -19.03
CA ALA A 187 -11.09 9.98 -18.58
C ALA A 187 -10.18 8.76 -18.21
N GLY A 188 -10.75 7.73 -17.58
CA GLY A 188 -10.03 6.49 -17.26
C GLY A 188 -9.71 5.64 -18.50
N ALA A 189 -10.49 5.77 -19.57
CA ALA A 189 -10.34 5.04 -20.83
C ALA A 189 -9.43 5.77 -21.84
N ASP A 190 -8.89 6.93 -21.48
CA ASP A 190 -8.01 7.70 -22.39
C ASP A 190 -6.71 6.91 -22.64
N LEU A 191 -6.47 6.60 -23.91
CA LEU A 191 -5.28 5.89 -24.39
C LEU A 191 -4.16 6.84 -24.84
N THR A 192 -4.32 8.15 -24.71
CA THR A 192 -3.34 9.15 -25.15
C THR A 192 -2.00 8.94 -24.44
N GLY A 193 -0.97 8.64 -25.24
CA GLY A 193 0.39 8.40 -24.74
C GLY A 193 0.61 7.06 -24.02
N ARG A 194 -0.39 6.16 -24.00
CA ARG A 194 -0.25 4.81 -23.45
C ARG A 194 0.19 3.84 -24.52
N THR A 195 1.10 2.95 -24.17
CA THR A 195 1.51 1.82 -25.02
C THR A 195 0.55 0.64 -24.85
N ALA A 196 0.60 -0.33 -25.77
CA ALA A 196 -0.17 -1.57 -25.63
C ALA A 196 0.22 -2.34 -24.35
N ASP A 197 1.49 -2.29 -23.98
CA ASP A 197 2.02 -2.86 -22.72
C ASP A 197 1.39 -2.21 -21.49
N ASP A 198 1.38 -0.87 -21.43
CA ASP A 198 0.78 -0.11 -20.33
C ASP A 198 -0.71 -0.43 -20.14
N VAL A 199 -1.43 -0.61 -21.24
CA VAL A 199 -2.87 -0.89 -21.20
C VAL A 199 -3.13 -2.34 -20.82
N PHE A 200 -2.39 -3.28 -21.41
CA PHE A 200 -2.60 -4.71 -21.20
C PHE A 200 -2.24 -5.13 -19.76
N PHE A 201 -1.12 -4.64 -19.23
CA PHE A 201 -0.65 -5.00 -17.89
C PHE A 201 -1.17 -4.09 -16.77
N SER A 202 -2.05 -3.11 -17.05
CA SER A 202 -2.60 -2.21 -16.03
C SER A 202 -3.40 -2.94 -14.94
N ASP A 203 -4.19 -3.96 -15.31
CA ASP A 203 -4.85 -4.88 -14.38
C ASP A 203 -4.71 -6.31 -14.93
N PHE A 204 -3.53 -6.86 -14.77
CA PHE A 204 -3.18 -8.19 -15.25
C PHE A 204 -2.89 -9.13 -14.08
N LYS A 205 -3.50 -10.32 -14.12
CA LYS A 205 -3.32 -11.34 -13.08
C LYS A 205 -3.06 -12.70 -13.73
N VAL A 206 -2.12 -13.44 -13.13
CA VAL A 206 -1.84 -14.82 -13.53
C VAL A 206 -2.58 -15.78 -12.61
N PHE A 207 -3.33 -16.69 -13.20
CA PHE A 207 -4.07 -17.73 -12.50
C PHE A 207 -3.47 -19.10 -12.81
N SER A 208 -3.63 -20.03 -11.86
CA SER A 208 -3.23 -21.43 -12.02
C SER A 208 -4.41 -22.35 -11.69
N ARG A 209 -4.63 -23.35 -12.53
CA ARG A 209 -5.62 -24.40 -12.29
C ARG A 209 -5.00 -25.75 -12.63
N GLY A 210 -4.60 -26.51 -11.60
CA GLY A 210 -3.74 -27.68 -11.78
C GLY A 210 -2.41 -27.27 -12.40
N ASP A 211 -2.02 -27.95 -13.50
CA ASP A 211 -0.77 -27.65 -14.22
C ASP A 211 -0.91 -26.51 -15.24
N ALA A 212 -2.13 -26.04 -15.50
CA ALA A 212 -2.38 -24.97 -16.45
C ALA A 212 -2.19 -23.59 -15.80
N LYS A 213 -1.43 -22.71 -16.48
CA LYS A 213 -1.30 -21.30 -16.14
C LYS A 213 -1.91 -20.46 -17.24
N PHE A 214 -2.62 -19.41 -16.88
CA PHE A 214 -3.18 -18.45 -17.83
C PHE A 214 -3.18 -17.05 -17.22
N GLY A 215 -3.03 -16.05 -18.09
CA GLY A 215 -3.10 -14.65 -17.72
C GLY A 215 -4.45 -14.05 -18.08
N VAL A 216 -4.96 -13.17 -17.23
CA VAL A 216 -6.17 -12.39 -17.48
C VAL A 216 -5.84 -10.92 -17.30
N GLY A 217 -5.93 -10.17 -18.39
CA GLY A 217 -5.94 -8.71 -18.36
C GLY A 217 -7.38 -8.21 -18.40
N GLN A 218 -7.70 -7.23 -17.56
CA GLN A 218 -9.01 -6.59 -17.54
C GLN A 218 -8.88 -5.11 -17.87
N ALA A 219 -9.72 -4.62 -18.79
CA ALA A 219 -9.87 -3.21 -19.10
C ALA A 219 -11.35 -2.87 -19.24
N ILE A 220 -11.77 -1.73 -18.69
CA ILE A 220 -13.17 -1.32 -18.65
C ILE A 220 -13.36 -0.12 -19.56
N TYR A 221 -14.27 -0.26 -20.51
CA TYR A 221 -14.64 0.79 -21.46
C TYR A 221 -16.16 0.97 -21.46
N MET A 222 -16.62 2.20 -21.36
CA MET A 222 -18.05 2.52 -21.30
C MET A 222 -18.65 2.81 -22.66
N THR A 223 -17.84 3.18 -23.65
CA THR A 223 -18.27 3.47 -25.02
C THR A 223 -17.73 2.46 -26.00
N SER A 224 -18.47 2.21 -27.11
CA SER A 224 -18.02 1.34 -28.19
C SER A 224 -16.75 1.85 -28.86
N ASN A 225 -16.58 3.18 -28.94
CA ASN A 225 -15.42 3.79 -29.58
C ASN A 225 -14.14 3.55 -28.77
N SER A 226 -14.17 3.81 -27.46
CA SER A 226 -13.02 3.56 -26.58
C SER A 226 -12.66 2.08 -26.51
N ARG A 227 -13.66 1.20 -26.52
CA ARG A 227 -13.46 -0.25 -26.61
C ARG A 227 -12.75 -0.64 -27.92
N SER A 228 -13.26 -0.18 -29.07
CA SER A 228 -12.65 -0.50 -30.36
C SER A 228 -11.23 0.03 -30.50
N ALA A 229 -10.93 1.21 -29.95
CA ALA A 229 -9.58 1.76 -29.93
C ALA A 229 -8.62 0.89 -29.10
N ALA A 230 -9.06 0.43 -27.93
CA ALA A 230 -8.28 -0.46 -27.07
C ALA A 230 -8.07 -1.84 -27.71
N GLU A 231 -9.11 -2.43 -28.31
CA GLU A 231 -9.00 -3.70 -29.04
C GLU A 231 -7.98 -3.60 -30.19
N ALA A 232 -8.00 -2.50 -30.94
CA ALA A 232 -7.04 -2.26 -32.02
C ALA A 232 -5.60 -2.10 -31.52
N LEU A 233 -5.40 -1.54 -30.33
CA LEU A 233 -4.10 -1.36 -29.71
C LEU A 233 -3.57 -2.69 -29.12
N ILE A 234 -4.41 -3.44 -28.40
CA ILE A 234 -4.00 -4.62 -27.63
C ILE A 234 -3.88 -5.87 -28.52
N THR A 235 -4.77 -6.07 -29.51
CA THR A 235 -4.81 -7.31 -30.29
C THR A 235 -3.48 -7.65 -30.97
N PRO A 236 -2.76 -6.71 -31.60
CA PRO A 236 -1.45 -7.01 -32.19
C PRO A 236 -0.37 -7.34 -31.14
N PHE A 237 -0.53 -6.88 -29.91
CA PHE A 237 0.43 -7.04 -28.81
C PHE A 237 0.29 -8.38 -28.07
N LEU A 238 -0.84 -9.10 -28.21
CA LEU A 238 -1.10 -10.34 -27.47
C LEU A 238 0.02 -11.40 -27.56
N PRO A 239 0.66 -11.67 -28.73
CA PRO A 239 1.75 -12.64 -28.79
C PRO A 239 2.97 -12.23 -27.93
N GLU A 240 3.27 -10.93 -27.88
CA GLU A 240 4.36 -10.39 -27.05
C GLU A 240 4.01 -10.44 -25.56
N ALA A 241 2.77 -10.08 -25.21
CA ALA A 241 2.26 -10.17 -23.85
C ALA A 241 2.32 -11.60 -23.29
N LEU A 242 1.99 -12.62 -24.09
CA LEU A 242 2.14 -14.02 -23.69
C LEU A 242 3.58 -14.38 -23.35
N ALA A 243 4.53 -13.93 -24.18
CA ALA A 243 5.95 -14.17 -23.95
C ALA A 243 6.46 -13.47 -22.69
N GLN A 244 6.05 -12.22 -22.47
CA GLN A 244 6.42 -11.44 -21.29
C GLN A 244 5.84 -12.04 -20.00
N ALA A 245 4.57 -12.43 -20.02
CA ALA A 245 3.89 -13.00 -18.86
C ALA A 245 4.37 -14.43 -18.51
N GLY A 246 5.07 -15.11 -19.42
CA GLY A 246 5.53 -16.49 -19.23
C GLY A 246 4.39 -17.50 -19.05
N VAL A 247 3.25 -17.24 -19.69
CA VAL A 247 2.05 -18.10 -19.67
C VAL A 247 1.72 -18.59 -21.08
N PRO A 248 1.20 -19.83 -21.23
CA PRO A 248 0.84 -20.37 -22.55
C PRO A 248 -0.47 -19.79 -23.10
N MET A 249 -1.27 -19.13 -22.27
CA MET A 249 -2.58 -18.54 -22.62
C MET A 249 -2.83 -17.31 -21.74
#